data_d3fbeba7260bd11edd1c88414524a8c3
#
_entry.id   d3fbeba7260bd11edd1c88414524a8c3
#
_cell.length_a   1.000
_cell.length_b   1.000
_cell.length_c   1.000
_cell.angle_alpha   90.00
_cell.angle_beta   90.00
_cell.angle_gamma   90.00
#
_symmetry.space_group_name_H-M   'P 1'
#
loop_
_entity.id
_entity.type
_entity.pdbx_description
1 polymer ?
#
loop_
_entity_poly.entity_id
_entity_poly.type
_entity_poly.pdbx_seq_one_letter_code
_entity_poly.pdbx_strand_id
1 'polypeptide(L)' 'LAAQALPERTALYYLCDEGGMLTVYACGADGEPADRLEETGIYVNLLPENDALRIKQGLSVYSETELRTVLEDLGE' A
#
# COMPACT_ATOMS: atom_id res chain seq x y z
N LEU A 1 21.75 17.35 -12.14
CA LEU A 1 21.26 17.29 -11.98
C LEU A 1 20.39 17.11 -11.68
N ALA A 2 20.06 17.17 -11.76
CA ALA A 2 19.27 17.13 -11.34
C ALA A 2 18.56 16.40 -11.37
N ALA A 3 18.66 16.04 -11.60
CA ALA A 3 17.98 15.34 -11.67
C ALA A 3 17.39 14.79 -10.92
N GLN A 4 17.48 14.78 -10.52
CA GLN A 4 16.81 14.41 -9.82
C GLN A 4 15.95 14.92 -9.37
N ALA A 5 15.95 15.58 -9.77
CA ALA A 5 14.95 16.17 -9.11
C ALA A 5 13.71 15.82 -9.61
N LEU A 6 13.54 14.70 -9.77
CA LEU A 6 12.30 14.27 -10.05
C LEU A 6 11.38 14.69 -9.09
N PRO A 7 10.25 15.13 -9.44
CA PRO A 7 9.23 15.35 -8.49
C PRO A 7 9.08 14.07 -7.81
N GLU A 8 9.28 14.07 -6.62
CA GLU A 8 9.07 12.95 -5.91
C GLU A 8 7.68 12.65 -5.93
N ARG A 9 7.34 11.45 -6.27
CA ARG A 9 6.00 10.97 -6.14
C ARG A 9 5.75 10.77 -4.67
N THR A 10 4.73 11.40 -4.16
CA THR A 10 4.32 11.21 -2.78
C THR A 10 3.30 10.08 -2.75
N ALA A 11 3.50 9.12 -1.89
CA ALA A 11 2.57 8.02 -1.78
C ALA A 11 1.21 8.53 -1.35
N LEU A 12 0.16 8.03 -1.98
CA LEU A 12 -1.20 8.40 -1.64
C LEU A 12 -1.83 7.38 -0.71
N TYR A 13 -1.40 6.13 -0.78
CA TYR A 13 -1.96 5.07 0.04
C TYR A 13 -0.84 4.18 0.56
N TYR A 14 -1.11 3.51 1.64
CA TYR A 14 -0.14 2.62 2.25
C TYR A 14 -0.86 1.34 2.65
N LEU A 15 -0.34 0.21 2.22
CA LEU A 15 -0.93 -1.08 2.53
C LEU A 15 -0.05 -1.79 3.53
N CYS A 16 -0.64 -2.34 4.56
CA CYS A 16 0.14 -3.02 5.58
C CYS A 16 -0.67 -4.15 6.21
N ASP A 17 0.04 -4.96 6.99
CA ASP A 17 -0.55 -6.06 7.73
C ASP A 17 -0.92 -5.54 9.11
N GLU A 18 -2.19 -5.58 9.44
CA GLU A 18 -2.65 -5.18 10.76
C GLU A 18 -3.45 -6.31 11.33
N GLY A 19 -2.89 -6.99 12.30
CA GLY A 19 -3.59 -8.11 12.90
C GLY A 19 -3.83 -9.27 11.96
N GLY A 20 -3.00 -9.40 10.93
CA GLY A 20 -3.13 -10.46 9.95
C GLY A 20 -3.99 -10.11 8.76
N MET A 21 -4.53 -8.89 8.73
CA MET A 21 -5.40 -8.48 7.63
C MET A 21 -4.77 -7.33 6.87
N LEU A 22 -4.99 -7.32 5.56
CA LEU A 22 -4.51 -6.24 4.72
C LEU A 22 -5.34 -5.00 4.99
N THR A 23 -4.68 -3.93 5.35
CA THR A 23 -5.35 -2.68 5.69
C THR A 23 -4.80 -1.57 4.81
N VAL A 24 -5.68 -0.69 4.36
CA VAL A 24 -5.33 0.43 3.49
C VAL A 24 -5.38 1.71 4.30
N TYR A 25 -4.29 2.47 4.24
CA TYR A 25 -4.22 3.77 4.87
C TYR A 25 -4.10 4.85 3.81
N ALA A 26 -4.70 6.00 4.08
CA ALA A 26 -4.46 7.19 3.25
C ALA A 26 -3.24 7.88 3.79
N CYS A 27 -2.37 8.32 2.91
CA CYS A 27 -1.16 9.00 3.33
C CYS A 27 -1.39 10.50 3.38
N GLY A 28 -0.64 11.16 4.25
CA GLY A 28 -0.68 12.61 4.33
C GLY A 28 0.22 13.24 3.27
N ALA A 29 0.39 14.55 3.37
CA ALA A 29 1.17 15.29 2.41
C ALA A 29 2.63 14.86 2.40
N ASP A 30 3.11 14.32 3.50
CA ASP A 30 4.48 13.86 3.61
C ASP A 30 4.64 12.41 3.12
N GLY A 31 3.58 11.78 2.66
CA GLY A 31 3.65 10.41 2.20
C GLY A 31 3.60 9.37 3.30
N GLU A 32 3.35 9.78 4.52
CA GLU A 32 3.29 8.86 5.65
C GLU A 32 1.85 8.43 5.91
N PRO A 33 1.62 7.21 6.37
CA PRO A 33 0.26 6.78 6.66
C PRO A 33 -0.38 7.69 7.71
N ALA A 34 -1.60 8.11 7.44
CA ALA A 34 -2.28 9.04 8.32
C ALA A 34 -3.63 8.49 8.78
N ASP A 35 -4.53 8.18 7.85
CA ASP A 35 -5.87 7.75 8.19
C ASP A 35 -6.13 6.36 7.69
N ARG A 36 -6.68 5.51 8.53
CA ARG A 36 -7.05 4.17 8.10
C ARG A 36 -8.33 4.28 7.27
N LEU A 37 -8.25 3.84 6.03
CA LEU A 37 -9.38 3.92 5.14
C LEU A 37 -10.24 2.68 5.18
N GLU A 38 -9.59 1.51 5.13
CA GLU A 38 -10.37 0.31 4.93
C GLU A 38 -9.59 -0.91 5.38
N GLU A 39 -10.29 -1.84 5.99
CA GLU A 39 -9.74 -3.16 6.25
C GLU A 39 -10.36 -4.06 5.21
N THR A 40 -9.54 -4.61 4.34
CA THR A 40 -10.05 -5.20 3.11
C THR A 40 -10.64 -6.58 3.27
N GLY A 41 -10.38 -7.24 4.38
CA GLY A 41 -10.83 -8.61 4.53
C GLY A 41 -9.91 -9.63 3.91
N ILE A 42 -8.83 -9.20 3.31
CA ILE A 42 -7.84 -10.11 2.76
C ILE A 42 -6.88 -10.52 3.86
N TYR A 43 -6.73 -11.81 4.10
CA TYR A 43 -5.81 -12.29 5.12
C TYR A 43 -4.43 -12.37 4.54
N VAL A 44 -3.49 -11.63 5.13
CA VAL A 44 -2.13 -11.57 4.63
C VAL A 44 -1.49 -12.95 4.60
N ASN A 45 -1.79 -13.77 5.59
CA ASN A 45 -1.21 -15.09 5.66
C ASN A 45 -1.68 -16.03 4.54
N LEU A 46 -2.76 -15.69 3.86
CA LEU A 46 -3.24 -16.50 2.76
C LEU A 46 -2.68 -16.06 1.41
N LEU A 47 -1.92 -14.98 1.40
CA LEU A 47 -1.32 -14.49 0.17
C LEU A 47 -0.09 -15.33 -0.19
N PRO A 48 0.29 -15.36 -1.47
CA PRO A 48 1.58 -15.94 -1.82
C PRO A 48 2.70 -15.29 -1.03
N GLU A 49 3.75 -16.03 -0.79
CA GLU A 49 4.79 -15.60 0.12
C GLU A 49 5.38 -14.24 -0.27
N ASN A 50 5.61 -14.02 -1.57
CA ASN A 50 6.19 -12.76 -2.01
C ASN A 50 5.26 -11.59 -1.72
N ASP A 51 3.98 -11.80 -1.95
CA ASP A 51 3.00 -10.72 -1.71
C ASP A 51 2.85 -10.47 -0.23
N ALA A 52 2.79 -11.53 0.58
CA ALA A 52 2.68 -11.37 2.02
C ALA A 52 3.87 -10.60 2.56
N LEU A 53 5.07 -10.88 2.06
CA LEU A 53 6.25 -10.18 2.51
C LEU A 53 6.20 -8.71 2.17
N ARG A 54 5.76 -8.38 0.96
CA ARG A 54 5.63 -6.98 0.55
C ARG A 54 4.68 -6.23 1.47
N ILE A 55 3.57 -6.85 1.83
CA ILE A 55 2.59 -6.20 2.69
C ILE A 55 3.13 -6.06 4.11
N LYS A 56 3.82 -7.08 4.61
CA LYS A 56 4.37 -7.00 5.95
C LYS A 56 5.44 -5.93 6.08
N GLN A 57 6.16 -5.67 5.00
CA GLN A 57 7.14 -4.60 4.99
C GLN A 57 6.51 -3.23 4.79
N GLY A 58 5.27 -3.22 4.30
CA GLY A 58 4.59 -1.99 3.97
C GLY A 58 4.75 -1.67 2.50
N LEU A 59 3.64 -1.42 1.84
CA LEU A 59 3.64 -1.16 0.40
C LEU A 59 3.06 0.22 0.14
N SER A 60 3.86 1.09 -0.45
CA SER A 60 3.39 2.43 -0.80
C SER A 60 2.75 2.40 -2.19
N VAL A 61 1.63 3.06 -2.33
CA VAL A 61 0.90 3.11 -3.59
C VAL A 61 0.73 4.57 -3.96
N TYR A 62 0.97 4.89 -5.21
CA TYR A 62 1.11 6.28 -5.64
C TYR A 62 -0.05 6.81 -6.45
N SER A 63 -1.06 5.98 -6.73
CA SER A 63 -2.26 6.47 -7.42
C SER A 63 -3.42 5.56 -7.10
N GLU A 64 -4.62 6.06 -7.34
CA GLU A 64 -5.81 5.27 -7.10
C GLU A 64 -5.88 4.07 -8.05
N THR A 65 -5.45 4.28 -9.28
CA THR A 65 -5.42 3.19 -10.24
C THR A 65 -4.46 2.10 -9.80
N GLU A 66 -3.30 2.50 -9.29
CA GLU A 66 -2.32 1.55 -8.80
C GLU A 66 -2.88 0.78 -7.60
N LEU A 67 -3.59 1.47 -6.72
CA LEU A 67 -4.20 0.81 -5.58
C LEU A 67 -5.17 -0.26 -6.03
N ARG A 68 -6.03 0.08 -7.00
CA ARG A 68 -7.01 -0.87 -7.50
C ARG A 68 -6.33 -2.08 -8.12
N THR A 69 -5.27 -1.84 -8.91
CA THR A 69 -4.55 -2.93 -9.54
C THR A 69 -3.92 -3.85 -8.51
N VAL A 70 -3.31 -3.27 -7.48
CA VAL A 70 -2.69 -4.07 -6.44
C VAL A 70 -3.73 -4.91 -5.71
N LEU A 71 -4.87 -4.33 -5.37
CA LEU A 71 -5.90 -5.08 -4.67
C LEU A 71 -6.44 -6.22 -5.52
N GLU A 72 -6.59 -6.00 -6.82
CA GLU A 72 -7.03 -7.05 -7.71
C GLU A 72 -6.02 -8.18 -7.78
N ASP A 73 -4.74 -7.83 -7.81
CA ASP A 73 -3.68 -8.83 -7.83
C ASP A 73 -3.65 -9.63 -6.54
N LEU A 74 -4.05 -9.04 -5.45
CA LEU A 74 -4.01 -9.70 -4.15
C LEU A 74 -5.30 -10.46 -3.83
N GLY A 75 -6.20 -10.56 -4.80
CA GLY A 75 -7.32 -11.46 -4.60
C GLY A 75 -8.66 -10.81 -4.41
N GLU A 76 -8.71 -9.49 -4.62
CA GLU A 76 -10.02 -8.86 -4.58
C GLU A 76 -10.77 -9.21 -5.85
#